data_bc0d48315f3bf47bab034dcb9fed2b6f
#
_entry.id   bc0d48315f3bf47bab034dcb9fed2b6f
#
_cell.length_a   1.000
_cell.length_b   1.000
_cell.length_c   1.000
_cell.angle_alpha   90.00
_cell.angle_beta   90.00
_cell.angle_gamma   90.00
#
_symmetry.space_group_name_H-M   'P 1'
#
loop_
_entity.id
_entity.type
_entity.pdbx_description
1 polymer ?
#
loop_
_entity_poly.entity_id
_entity_poly.type
_entity_poly.pdbx_seq_one_letter_code
_entity_poly.pdbx_strand_id
1 'polypeptide(L)'
;MPRGKTRDRDGIYTRKDRPGFWASWMDASGKRRQRKLVAHTLQQARSLLSAEKARVEKTVTLGYAPPSAETFAAVSKRFLKHQKARLTQRAYTREDGILETHLKPFFGTVKLSDVRRVDVQKYITHRSGEVSPGSVVKELNVLKHLLALAVEWELIPANPAHGVKPPRVPAGRVRYLQPKELRAVLEACPEWLRPIAGLAVATGMRRGEILGLRWLDIDFNGGRIMLPQTKNGDGRIVYLNTLAQQALAIVRQGKAKPTDLVFDGEPMSPENVSLAFLRACRSVNVSDFRFHDLRHTAASWMRMKGADIHTVALILGHKDLRMAARYQHLSPAFLSDAVKLLDCAYAESPEKRETAESGESSRPIVTTALPTENLEEAA
;
A
#
# COMPACT_ATOMS: atom_id res chain seq x y z
N MET A 1 10.83 66.88 -7.47
CA MET A 1 10.76 66.22 -8.78
C MET A 1 11.92 65.24 -8.88
N PRO A 2 11.75 63.93 -8.89
CA PRO A 2 12.88 63.00 -9.12
C PRO A 2 13.18 62.97 -10.60
N ARG A 3 14.23 63.69 -11.00
CA ARG A 3 14.83 63.69 -12.34
C ARG A 3 15.71 62.45 -12.52
N GLY A 4 15.48 61.68 -13.59
CA GLY A 4 16.49 60.74 -14.10
C GLY A 4 16.06 59.31 -14.41
N LYS A 5 14.85 59.13 -14.93
CA LYS A 5 14.45 57.85 -15.53
C LYS A 5 14.23 58.03 -17.00
N THR A 6 15.10 57.54 -17.86
CA THR A 6 14.81 57.36 -19.27
C THR A 6 13.93 56.10 -19.38
N ARG A 7 12.66 56.33 -19.69
CA ARG A 7 11.67 55.25 -19.81
C ARG A 7 11.41 55.02 -21.29
N ASP A 8 11.72 53.81 -21.75
CA ASP A 8 11.29 53.36 -23.09
C ASP A 8 9.79 53.10 -23.09
N ARG A 9 9.10 53.30 -24.25
CA ARG A 9 7.64 53.08 -24.39
C ARG A 9 7.21 51.66 -23.99
N ASP A 10 8.13 50.70 -24.09
CA ASP A 10 7.87 49.29 -23.80
C ASP A 10 7.88 48.92 -22.30
N GLY A 11 8.21 49.85 -21.42
CA GLY A 11 8.29 49.60 -19.96
C GLY A 11 9.67 49.20 -19.45
N ILE A 12 10.71 49.30 -20.30
CA ILE A 12 12.13 49.14 -19.90
C ILE A 12 12.68 50.52 -19.55
N TYR A 13 13.57 50.55 -18.56
CA TYR A 13 14.24 51.77 -18.14
C TYR A 13 15.61 51.46 -17.48
N THR A 14 16.47 52.49 -17.49
CA THR A 14 17.74 52.45 -16.78
C THR A 14 17.66 53.34 -15.54
N ARG A 15 18.43 53.02 -14.50
CA ARG A 15 18.56 53.82 -13.27
C ARG A 15 19.96 54.38 -13.17
N LYS A 16 20.13 55.63 -12.72
CA LYS A 16 21.45 56.25 -12.48
C LYS A 16 22.15 55.66 -11.27
N ASP A 17 21.37 55.27 -10.25
CA ASP A 17 21.83 54.72 -8.99
C ASP A 17 22.20 53.23 -9.03
N ARG A 18 21.69 52.52 -10.02
CA ARG A 18 21.88 51.06 -10.18
C ARG A 18 21.97 50.71 -11.67
N PRO A 19 23.17 50.58 -12.23
CA PRO A 19 23.37 50.32 -13.65
C PRO A 19 22.74 48.98 -14.09
N GLY A 20 22.23 48.95 -15.33
CA GLY A 20 21.59 47.83 -15.99
C GLY A 20 20.15 48.11 -16.37
N PHE A 21 19.53 47.17 -17.12
CA PHE A 21 18.17 47.28 -17.60
C PHE A 21 17.18 46.87 -16.51
N TRP A 22 16.15 47.67 -16.34
CA TRP A 22 15.02 47.44 -15.43
C TRP A 22 13.75 47.34 -16.25
N ALA A 23 12.85 46.44 -15.87
CA ALA A 23 11.54 46.31 -16.46
C ALA A 23 10.41 46.61 -15.48
N SER A 24 9.31 47.12 -15.98
CA SER A 24 8.09 47.35 -15.23
C SER A 24 6.90 46.81 -16.01
N TRP A 25 6.12 45.92 -15.35
CA TRP A 25 4.92 45.32 -15.94
C TRP A 25 3.83 45.16 -14.87
N MET A 26 2.62 44.84 -15.27
CA MET A 26 1.54 44.47 -14.36
C MET A 26 1.56 42.96 -14.17
N ASP A 27 1.44 42.46 -12.96
CA ASP A 27 1.26 41.04 -12.70
C ASP A 27 -0.21 40.62 -12.88
N ALA A 28 -0.48 39.30 -12.76
CA ALA A 28 -1.83 38.76 -12.94
C ALA A 28 -2.85 39.27 -11.92
N SER A 29 -2.41 39.83 -10.80
CA SER A 29 -3.27 40.47 -9.79
C SER A 29 -3.51 41.96 -10.04
N GLY A 30 -3.01 42.51 -11.14
CA GLY A 30 -3.10 43.95 -11.48
C GLY A 30 -2.10 44.81 -10.70
N LYS A 31 -1.14 44.23 -9.99
CA LYS A 31 -0.12 44.96 -9.24
C LYS A 31 1.11 45.24 -10.08
N ARG A 32 1.63 46.46 -10.02
CA ARG A 32 2.81 46.86 -10.77
C ARG A 32 4.08 46.25 -10.19
N ARG A 33 4.81 45.46 -10.96
CA ARG A 33 6.11 44.88 -10.63
C ARG A 33 7.24 45.62 -11.30
N GLN A 34 8.38 45.68 -10.63
CA GLN A 34 9.62 46.23 -11.16
C GLN A 34 10.78 45.30 -10.80
N ARG A 35 11.59 44.95 -11.80
CA ARG A 35 12.74 44.05 -11.58
C ARG A 35 13.92 44.46 -12.46
N LYS A 36 15.14 44.30 -11.93
CA LYS A 36 16.37 44.36 -12.73
C LYS A 36 16.44 43.12 -13.60
N LEU A 37 16.65 43.32 -14.91
CA LEU A 37 16.80 42.21 -15.86
C LEU A 37 18.28 41.83 -15.96
N VAL A 38 18.53 40.54 -16.12
CA VAL A 38 19.87 40.00 -16.45
C VAL A 38 20.00 40.06 -17.98
N ALA A 39 20.25 41.27 -18.49
CA ALA A 39 20.38 41.55 -19.93
C ALA A 39 21.58 42.45 -20.16
N HIS A 40 22.38 42.17 -21.20
CA HIS A 40 23.54 42.94 -21.60
C HIS A 40 23.17 43.92 -22.76
N THR A 41 22.10 43.67 -23.47
CA THR A 41 21.58 44.51 -24.56
C THR A 41 20.13 44.87 -24.36
N LEU A 42 19.70 46.03 -24.98
CA LEU A 42 18.29 46.44 -24.95
C LEU A 42 17.38 45.39 -25.61
N GLN A 43 17.85 44.73 -26.66
CA GLN A 43 17.11 43.69 -27.36
C GLN A 43 16.85 42.46 -26.46
N GLN A 44 17.86 42.02 -25.69
CA GLN A 44 17.69 40.97 -24.68
C GLN A 44 16.70 41.38 -23.57
N ALA A 45 16.78 42.64 -23.14
CA ALA A 45 15.85 43.16 -22.12
C ALA A 45 14.41 43.16 -22.64
N ARG A 46 14.19 43.52 -23.90
CA ARG A 46 12.86 43.46 -24.56
C ARG A 46 12.34 42.05 -24.69
N SER A 47 13.16 41.09 -25.08
CA SER A 47 12.79 39.67 -25.16
C SER A 47 12.41 39.11 -23.78
N LEU A 48 13.16 39.41 -22.72
CA LEU A 48 12.84 38.99 -21.37
C LEU A 48 11.52 39.61 -20.84
N LEU A 49 11.29 40.89 -21.11
CA LEU A 49 10.03 41.54 -20.72
C LEU A 49 8.84 41.02 -21.51
N SER A 50 9.00 40.74 -22.79
CA SER A 50 7.97 40.15 -23.64
C SER A 50 7.58 38.74 -23.12
N ALA A 51 8.58 37.91 -22.75
CA ALA A 51 8.36 36.60 -22.16
C ALA A 51 7.60 36.70 -20.83
N GLU A 52 7.92 37.69 -19.98
CA GLU A 52 7.19 37.90 -18.72
C GLU A 52 5.75 38.39 -18.95
N LYS A 53 5.53 39.31 -19.89
CA LYS A 53 4.18 39.75 -20.26
C LYS A 53 3.34 38.59 -20.81
N ALA A 54 3.88 37.78 -21.71
CA ALA A 54 3.22 36.60 -22.25
C ALA A 54 2.90 35.55 -21.13
N ARG A 55 3.75 35.42 -20.14
CA ARG A 55 3.51 34.56 -18.96
C ARG A 55 2.33 35.08 -18.13
N VAL A 56 2.28 36.39 -17.90
CA VAL A 56 1.18 37.05 -17.17
C VAL A 56 -0.14 36.93 -17.96
N GLU A 57 -0.12 37.21 -19.26
CA GLU A 57 -1.27 37.08 -20.14
C GLU A 57 -1.81 35.64 -20.16
N LYS A 58 -0.91 34.65 -20.25
CA LYS A 58 -1.27 33.24 -20.17
C LYS A 58 -1.90 32.88 -18.80
N THR A 59 -1.42 33.49 -17.73
CA THR A 59 -1.97 33.31 -16.36
C THR A 59 -3.37 33.90 -16.27
N VAL A 60 -3.60 35.11 -16.81
CA VAL A 60 -4.91 35.78 -16.79
C VAL A 60 -5.90 35.06 -17.70
N THR A 61 -5.48 34.67 -18.92
CA THR A 61 -6.37 34.08 -19.93
C THR A 61 -6.73 32.62 -19.61
N LEU A 62 -5.82 31.85 -18.98
CA LEU A 62 -6.02 30.45 -18.65
C LEU A 62 -6.41 30.22 -17.18
N GLY A 63 -6.60 31.27 -16.39
CA GLY A 63 -6.97 31.18 -14.98
C GLY A 63 -5.90 30.55 -14.07
N TYR A 64 -4.65 30.49 -14.52
CA TYR A 64 -3.57 29.97 -13.68
C TYR A 64 -3.22 30.96 -12.57
N ALA A 65 -3.41 30.57 -11.32
CA ALA A 65 -2.83 31.30 -10.19
C ALA A 65 -1.29 31.33 -10.31
N PRO A 66 -0.63 32.45 -9.93
CA PRO A 66 0.83 32.48 -9.89
C PRO A 66 1.34 31.38 -8.97
N PRO A 67 2.44 30.68 -9.34
CA PRO A 67 2.98 29.61 -8.49
C PRO A 67 3.17 30.07 -7.05
N SER A 68 2.71 29.27 -6.11
CA SER A 68 2.79 29.58 -4.69
C SER A 68 4.24 29.87 -4.28
N ALA A 69 4.45 30.91 -3.49
CA ALA A 69 5.74 31.20 -2.88
C ALA A 69 6.03 30.33 -1.65
N GLU A 70 5.09 29.43 -1.29
CA GLU A 70 5.21 28.57 -0.11
C GLU A 70 6.36 27.56 -0.28
N THR A 71 7.09 27.36 0.82
CA THR A 71 8.13 26.32 0.86
C THR A 71 7.52 24.94 1.02
N PHE A 72 8.28 23.91 0.63
CA PHE A 72 7.87 22.51 0.85
C PHE A 72 7.51 22.23 2.32
N ALA A 73 8.27 22.80 3.27
CA ALA A 73 8.00 22.65 4.70
C ALA A 73 6.66 23.26 5.12
N ALA A 74 6.28 24.40 4.56
CA ALA A 74 4.99 25.05 4.85
C ALA A 74 3.82 24.20 4.31
N VAL A 75 3.94 23.72 3.07
CA VAL A 75 2.93 22.86 2.45
C VAL A 75 2.84 21.50 3.15
N SER A 76 3.97 20.95 3.65
CA SER A 76 3.96 19.71 4.44
C SER A 76 3.11 19.82 5.71
N LYS A 77 3.11 20.96 6.39
CA LYS A 77 2.24 21.21 7.55
C LYS A 77 0.76 21.20 7.16
N ARG A 78 0.42 21.84 6.02
CA ARG A 78 -0.94 21.84 5.47
C ARG A 78 -1.39 20.44 5.07
N PHE A 79 -0.49 19.66 4.44
CA PHE A 79 -0.71 18.26 4.09
C PHE A 79 -1.03 17.42 5.32
N LEU A 80 -0.22 17.48 6.36
CA LEU A 80 -0.44 16.72 7.60
C LEU A 80 -1.77 17.09 8.28
N LYS A 81 -2.13 18.37 8.30
CA LYS A 81 -3.45 18.80 8.82
C LYS A 81 -4.59 18.17 8.03
N HIS A 82 -4.48 18.11 6.70
CA HIS A 82 -5.47 17.48 5.83
C HIS A 82 -5.52 15.96 6.06
N GLN A 83 -4.38 15.29 6.23
CA GLN A 83 -4.29 13.85 6.43
C GLN A 83 -4.80 13.39 7.81
N LYS A 84 -4.71 14.23 8.84
CA LYS A 84 -5.14 13.91 10.21
C LYS A 84 -6.62 13.51 10.29
N ALA A 85 -7.47 14.11 9.48
CA ALA A 85 -8.90 13.80 9.44
C ALA A 85 -9.23 12.52 8.63
N ARG A 86 -8.30 12.03 7.80
CA ARG A 86 -8.54 10.96 6.81
C ARG A 86 -7.84 9.65 7.15
N LEU A 87 -6.73 9.73 7.88
CA LEU A 87 -5.89 8.57 8.20
C LEU A 87 -6.17 8.04 9.60
N THR A 88 -5.88 6.75 9.78
CA THR A 88 -5.75 6.20 11.13
C THR A 88 -4.52 6.81 11.81
N GLN A 89 -4.53 6.91 13.15
CA GLN A 89 -3.41 7.46 13.92
C GLN A 89 -2.06 6.83 13.51
N ARG A 90 -2.01 5.52 13.33
CA ARG A 90 -0.78 4.82 12.92
C ARG A 90 -0.29 5.21 11.51
N ALA A 91 -1.21 5.40 10.56
CA ALA A 91 -0.87 5.83 9.21
C ALA A 91 -0.38 7.29 9.22
N TYR A 92 -1.07 8.15 9.98
CA TYR A 92 -0.68 9.54 10.18
C TYR A 92 0.73 9.67 10.77
N THR A 93 1.01 8.99 11.90
CA THR A 93 2.34 9.01 12.53
C THR A 93 3.44 8.55 11.58
N ARG A 94 3.15 7.56 10.71
CA ARG A 94 4.12 7.11 9.72
C ARG A 94 4.38 8.16 8.64
N GLU A 95 3.34 8.82 8.11
CA GLU A 95 3.51 9.88 7.10
C GLU A 95 4.22 11.10 7.68
N ASP A 96 3.87 11.47 8.91
CA ASP A 96 4.53 12.54 9.66
C ASP A 96 6.03 12.24 9.85
N GLY A 97 6.37 11.03 10.32
CA GLY A 97 7.75 10.59 10.44
C GLY A 97 8.53 10.63 9.12
N ILE A 98 7.93 10.20 8.01
CA ILE A 98 8.55 10.28 6.68
C ILE A 98 8.80 11.74 6.28
N LEU A 99 7.85 12.62 6.50
CA LEU A 99 7.99 14.04 6.18
C LEU A 99 9.06 14.71 7.03
N GLU A 100 9.02 14.53 8.35
CA GLU A 100 9.94 15.20 9.27
C GLU A 100 11.38 14.67 9.13
N THR A 101 11.54 13.35 9.05
CA THR A 101 12.86 12.72 9.10
C THR A 101 13.56 12.66 7.74
N HIS A 102 12.82 12.60 6.63
CA HIS A 102 13.40 12.32 5.32
C HIS A 102 13.12 13.41 4.28
N LEU A 103 11.87 13.82 4.09
CA LEU A 103 11.51 14.73 3.00
C LEU A 103 11.81 16.20 3.33
N LYS A 104 11.53 16.65 4.53
CA LYS A 104 11.84 18.05 4.94
C LYS A 104 13.33 18.35 4.99
N PRO A 105 14.24 17.48 5.48
CA PRO A 105 15.66 17.75 5.41
C PRO A 105 16.17 17.96 3.98
N PHE A 106 15.55 17.30 2.99
CA PHE A 106 15.97 17.40 1.59
C PHE A 106 15.29 18.54 0.83
N PHE A 107 13.96 18.72 1.00
CA PHE A 107 13.17 19.67 0.22
C PHE A 107 12.71 20.91 1.02
N GLY A 108 12.81 20.91 2.34
CA GLY A 108 12.06 21.81 3.21
C GLY A 108 12.19 23.29 2.92
N THR A 109 13.38 23.75 2.55
CA THR A 109 13.67 25.17 2.24
C THR A 109 13.34 25.55 0.79
N VAL A 110 13.13 24.57 -0.08
CA VAL A 110 12.84 24.79 -1.49
C VAL A 110 11.39 25.28 -1.64
N LYS A 111 11.17 26.30 -2.47
CA LYS A 111 9.81 26.69 -2.87
C LYS A 111 9.18 25.54 -3.62
N LEU A 112 7.93 25.25 -3.31
CA LEU A 112 7.23 24.12 -3.94
C LEU A 112 7.19 24.24 -5.47
N SER A 113 7.06 25.47 -5.98
CA SER A 113 7.10 25.79 -7.42
C SER A 113 8.44 25.46 -8.10
N ASP A 114 9.51 25.39 -7.32
CA ASP A 114 10.87 25.19 -7.83
C ASP A 114 11.30 23.72 -7.78
N VAL A 115 10.49 22.86 -7.15
CA VAL A 115 10.71 21.40 -7.14
C VAL A 115 10.49 20.82 -8.54
N ARG A 116 11.54 20.24 -9.11
CA ARG A 116 11.53 19.65 -10.45
C ARG A 116 11.67 18.13 -10.40
N ARG A 117 11.34 17.49 -11.50
CA ARG A 117 11.49 16.03 -11.65
C ARG A 117 12.92 15.55 -11.34
N VAL A 118 13.92 16.32 -11.74
CA VAL A 118 15.33 16.01 -11.46
C VAL A 118 15.63 15.98 -9.96
N ASP A 119 14.98 16.84 -9.18
CA ASP A 119 15.20 16.91 -7.74
C ASP A 119 14.57 15.69 -7.03
N VAL A 120 13.40 15.22 -7.53
CA VAL A 120 12.79 13.96 -7.08
C VAL A 120 13.69 12.76 -7.42
N GLN A 121 14.32 12.74 -8.60
CA GLN A 121 15.26 11.69 -8.97
C GLN A 121 16.52 11.71 -8.10
N LYS A 122 17.08 12.90 -7.82
CA LYS A 122 18.21 13.06 -6.90
C LYS A 122 17.88 12.53 -5.51
N TYR A 123 16.66 12.82 -5.00
CA TYR A 123 16.19 12.27 -3.74
C TYR A 123 16.20 10.74 -3.75
N ILE A 124 15.61 10.12 -4.78
CA ILE A 124 15.57 8.65 -4.91
C ILE A 124 16.97 8.06 -4.93
N THR A 125 17.90 8.65 -5.71
CA THR A 125 19.28 8.18 -5.81
C THR A 125 19.99 8.27 -4.45
N HIS A 126 19.84 9.39 -3.76
CA HIS A 126 20.40 9.60 -2.43
C HIS A 126 19.88 8.55 -1.43
N ARG A 127 18.57 8.40 -1.34
CA ARG A 127 17.96 7.46 -0.40
C ARG A 127 18.20 5.98 -0.74
N SER A 128 18.38 5.67 -2.02
CA SER A 128 18.67 4.28 -2.44
C SER A 128 20.04 3.78 -1.97
N GLY A 129 20.97 4.69 -1.66
CA GLY A 129 22.26 4.36 -1.03
C GLY A 129 22.18 4.10 0.47
N GLU A 130 21.08 4.52 1.14
CA GLU A 130 20.98 4.48 2.60
C GLU A 130 19.97 3.43 3.11
N VAL A 131 18.90 3.19 2.36
CA VAL A 131 17.80 2.34 2.81
C VAL A 131 17.31 1.37 1.73
N SER A 132 16.51 0.38 2.15
CA SER A 132 15.94 -0.60 1.23
C SER A 132 15.03 0.03 0.16
N PRO A 133 14.95 -0.55 -1.05
CA PRO A 133 14.05 -0.07 -2.10
C PRO A 133 12.59 0.09 -1.65
N GLY A 134 12.11 -0.80 -0.77
CA GLY A 134 10.76 -0.72 -0.23
C GLY A 134 10.54 0.50 0.68
N SER A 135 11.57 1.00 1.36
CA SER A 135 11.50 2.23 2.15
C SER A 135 11.45 3.45 1.23
N VAL A 136 12.31 3.50 0.21
CA VAL A 136 12.30 4.57 -0.80
C VAL A 136 10.94 4.69 -1.50
N VAL A 137 10.31 3.56 -1.83
CA VAL A 137 8.95 3.54 -2.43
C VAL A 137 7.92 4.17 -1.50
N LYS A 138 7.98 3.90 -0.19
CA LYS A 138 7.05 4.50 0.78
C LYS A 138 7.23 6.01 0.88
N GLU A 139 8.47 6.48 0.96
CA GLU A 139 8.82 7.89 0.99
C GLU A 139 8.36 8.61 -0.29
N LEU A 140 8.63 8.01 -1.46
CA LEU A 140 8.18 8.53 -2.75
C LEU A 140 6.66 8.60 -2.88
N ASN A 141 5.92 7.64 -2.31
CA ASN A 141 4.46 7.67 -2.33
C ASN A 141 3.90 8.83 -1.50
N VAL A 142 4.48 9.12 -0.34
CA VAL A 142 4.11 10.30 0.47
C VAL A 142 4.41 11.59 -0.29
N LEU A 143 5.59 11.70 -0.91
CA LEU A 143 5.97 12.84 -1.74
C LEU A 143 5.01 13.04 -2.92
N LYS A 144 4.70 11.97 -3.66
CA LYS A 144 3.75 12.01 -4.79
C LYS A 144 2.36 12.46 -4.35
N HIS A 145 1.90 11.99 -3.20
CA HIS A 145 0.60 12.35 -2.64
C HIS A 145 0.55 13.82 -2.22
N LEU A 146 1.59 14.31 -1.50
CA LEU A 146 1.70 15.71 -1.14
C LEU A 146 1.68 16.61 -2.38
N LEU A 147 2.47 16.28 -3.40
CA LEU A 147 2.54 17.05 -4.63
C LEU A 147 1.24 16.97 -5.46
N ALA A 148 0.50 15.87 -5.40
CA ALA A 148 -0.80 15.75 -6.02
C ALA A 148 -1.83 16.68 -5.35
N LEU A 149 -1.88 16.68 -4.00
CA LEU A 149 -2.72 17.63 -3.25
C LEU A 149 -2.30 19.08 -3.48
N ALA A 150 -1.01 19.34 -3.66
CA ALA A 150 -0.54 20.69 -3.99
C ALA A 150 -1.06 21.17 -5.37
N VAL A 151 -1.25 20.27 -6.33
CA VAL A 151 -1.94 20.56 -7.60
C VAL A 151 -3.43 20.84 -7.38
N GLU A 152 -4.12 20.01 -6.58
CA GLU A 152 -5.53 20.23 -6.21
C GLU A 152 -5.76 21.55 -5.46
N TRP A 153 -4.77 21.98 -4.68
CA TRP A 153 -4.79 23.26 -3.97
C TRP A 153 -4.31 24.43 -4.82
N GLU A 154 -4.07 24.20 -6.11
CA GLU A 154 -3.61 25.21 -7.09
C GLU A 154 -2.26 25.87 -6.71
N LEU A 155 -1.44 25.22 -5.88
CA LEU A 155 -0.12 25.72 -5.48
C LEU A 155 0.93 25.52 -6.57
N ILE A 156 0.79 24.47 -7.38
CA ILE A 156 1.66 24.14 -8.51
C ILE A 156 0.81 23.66 -9.70
N PRO A 157 1.23 23.95 -10.94
CA PRO A 157 0.42 23.61 -12.12
C PRO A 157 0.43 22.12 -12.47
N ALA A 158 1.44 21.37 -12.05
CA ALA A 158 1.59 19.94 -12.33
C ALA A 158 2.44 19.28 -11.26
N ASN A 159 2.23 17.97 -11.03
CA ASN A 159 3.00 17.18 -10.09
C ASN A 159 4.36 16.78 -10.70
N PRO A 160 5.49 17.30 -10.22
CA PRO A 160 6.83 16.98 -10.76
C PRO A 160 7.25 15.52 -10.50
N ALA A 161 6.62 14.82 -9.56
CA ALA A 161 6.87 13.40 -9.29
C ALA A 161 6.01 12.46 -10.16
N HIS A 162 5.10 13.02 -11.00
CA HIS A 162 4.31 12.23 -11.93
C HIS A 162 5.23 11.51 -12.94
N GLY A 163 4.98 10.20 -13.16
CA GLY A 163 5.79 9.38 -14.07
C GLY A 163 7.21 9.07 -13.60
N VAL A 164 7.63 9.52 -12.40
CA VAL A 164 8.89 9.10 -11.82
C VAL A 164 8.75 7.64 -11.38
N LYS A 165 9.63 6.77 -11.93
CA LYS A 165 9.62 5.34 -11.63
C LYS A 165 10.25 5.10 -10.25
N PRO A 166 9.58 4.34 -9.37
CA PRO A 166 10.18 3.92 -8.10
C PRO A 166 11.30 2.90 -8.35
N PRO A 167 12.23 2.72 -7.41
CA PRO A 167 13.21 1.66 -7.49
C PRO A 167 12.51 0.30 -7.47
N ARG A 168 13.10 -0.68 -8.17
CA ARG A 168 12.57 -2.05 -8.21
C ARG A 168 12.69 -2.69 -6.83
N VAL A 169 11.56 -3.08 -6.25
CA VAL A 169 11.54 -3.85 -5.01
C VAL A 169 11.66 -5.32 -5.39
N PRO A 170 12.68 -6.06 -4.91
CA PRO A 170 12.77 -7.50 -5.12
C PRO A 170 11.51 -8.20 -4.61
N ALA A 171 11.13 -9.28 -5.26
CA ALA A 171 10.06 -10.13 -4.76
C ALA A 171 10.41 -10.60 -3.34
N GLY A 172 9.47 -10.43 -2.42
CA GLY A 172 9.67 -10.89 -1.04
C GLY A 172 9.92 -12.41 -1.03
N ARG A 173 10.91 -12.83 -0.26
CA ARG A 173 11.16 -14.26 -0.05
C ARG A 173 9.98 -14.91 0.66
N VAL A 174 9.77 -16.19 0.39
CA VAL A 174 8.85 -17.03 1.13
C VAL A 174 9.69 -17.94 2.04
N ARG A 175 9.90 -17.52 3.30
CA ARG A 175 10.49 -18.37 4.35
C ARG A 175 9.33 -19.02 5.12
N TYR A 176 9.37 -20.33 5.28
CA TYR A 176 8.45 -21.10 6.12
C TYR A 176 9.22 -22.07 6.99
N LEU A 177 8.67 -22.45 8.14
CA LEU A 177 9.27 -23.39 9.05
C LEU A 177 8.94 -24.84 8.64
N GLN A 178 9.92 -25.71 8.80
CA GLN A 178 9.67 -27.14 8.80
C GLN A 178 8.98 -27.57 10.10
N PRO A 179 8.23 -28.70 10.12
CA PRO A 179 7.52 -29.13 11.33
C PRO A 179 8.40 -29.27 12.59
N LYS A 180 9.65 -29.69 12.42
CA LYS A 180 10.63 -29.79 13.54
C LYS A 180 11.03 -28.40 14.05
N GLU A 181 11.32 -27.46 13.15
CA GLU A 181 11.66 -26.07 13.49
C GLU A 181 10.48 -25.41 14.23
N LEU A 182 9.25 -25.58 13.72
CA LEU A 182 8.07 -25.00 14.37
C LEU A 182 7.89 -25.51 15.80
N ARG A 183 8.02 -26.80 16.04
CA ARG A 183 7.94 -27.36 17.39
C ARG A 183 8.96 -26.73 18.32
N ALA A 184 10.22 -26.71 17.93
CA ALA A 184 11.29 -26.09 18.71
C ALA A 184 11.01 -24.62 19.03
N VAL A 185 10.53 -23.83 18.03
CA VAL A 185 10.18 -22.42 18.25
C VAL A 185 9.01 -22.26 19.20
N LEU A 186 7.94 -23.09 19.08
CA LEU A 186 6.78 -23.01 19.97
C LEU A 186 7.17 -23.42 21.44
N GLU A 187 8.02 -24.41 21.61
CA GLU A 187 8.54 -24.81 22.92
C GLU A 187 9.41 -23.72 23.55
N ALA A 188 10.22 -23.03 22.75
CA ALA A 188 11.04 -21.89 23.18
C ALA A 188 10.25 -20.60 23.42
N CYS A 189 9.00 -20.52 22.97
CA CYS A 189 8.14 -19.35 23.25
C CYS A 189 7.80 -19.31 24.76
N PRO A 190 7.80 -18.10 25.37
CA PRO A 190 7.20 -17.89 26.67
C PRO A 190 5.77 -18.42 26.71
N GLU A 191 5.33 -18.86 27.88
CA GLU A 191 4.02 -19.50 28.06
C GLU A 191 2.86 -18.67 27.50
N TRP A 192 2.86 -17.36 27.76
CA TRP A 192 1.85 -16.45 27.25
C TRP A 192 1.87 -16.30 25.70
N LEU A 193 3.03 -16.46 25.04
CA LEU A 193 3.18 -16.27 23.60
C LEU A 193 2.84 -17.56 22.82
N ARG A 194 3.01 -18.72 23.42
CA ARG A 194 2.82 -20.03 22.78
C ARG A 194 1.43 -20.18 22.14
N PRO A 195 0.30 -19.87 22.82
CA PRO A 195 -1.01 -19.96 22.20
C PRO A 195 -1.21 -18.95 21.06
N ILE A 196 -0.64 -17.75 21.14
CA ILE A 196 -0.70 -16.74 20.09
C ILE A 196 0.04 -17.23 18.82
N ALA A 197 1.24 -17.78 18.99
CA ALA A 197 2.03 -18.32 17.88
C ALA A 197 1.39 -19.59 17.30
N GLY A 198 0.85 -20.47 18.16
CA GLY A 198 0.09 -21.65 17.75
C GLY A 198 -1.13 -21.29 16.91
N LEU A 199 -1.94 -20.34 17.36
CA LEU A 199 -3.11 -19.86 16.60
C LEU A 199 -2.68 -19.20 15.28
N ALA A 200 -1.58 -18.44 15.26
CA ALA A 200 -1.07 -17.81 14.06
C ALA A 200 -0.70 -18.80 12.95
N VAL A 201 -0.01 -19.90 13.30
CA VAL A 201 0.38 -20.91 12.31
C VAL A 201 -0.77 -21.83 11.96
N ALA A 202 -1.66 -22.14 12.91
CA ALA A 202 -2.80 -23.02 12.68
C ALA A 202 -3.84 -22.44 11.74
N THR A 203 -4.00 -21.10 11.75
CA THR A 203 -5.08 -20.40 11.03
C THR A 203 -4.56 -19.46 9.93
N GLY A 204 -3.30 -19.09 9.96
CA GLY A 204 -2.74 -18.07 9.10
C GLY A 204 -3.27 -16.65 9.36
N MET A 205 -3.93 -16.39 10.49
CA MET A 205 -4.43 -15.07 10.88
C MET A 205 -3.30 -14.04 11.00
N ARG A 206 -3.64 -12.77 10.72
CA ARG A 206 -2.69 -11.67 10.96
C ARG A 206 -2.54 -11.41 12.45
N ARG A 207 -1.34 -11.00 12.89
CA ARG A 207 -1.08 -10.66 14.29
C ARG A 207 -2.13 -9.72 14.90
N GLY A 208 -2.51 -8.67 14.17
CA GLY A 208 -3.51 -7.71 14.65
C GLY A 208 -4.93 -8.31 14.74
N GLU A 209 -5.27 -9.31 13.94
CA GLU A 209 -6.54 -10.03 14.02
C GLU A 209 -6.54 -10.95 15.27
N ILE A 210 -5.42 -11.61 15.57
CA ILE A 210 -5.27 -12.45 16.76
C ILE A 210 -5.36 -11.60 18.04
N LEU A 211 -4.61 -10.50 18.11
CA LEU A 211 -4.58 -9.63 19.30
C LEU A 211 -5.87 -8.82 19.48
N GLY A 212 -6.67 -8.65 18.44
CA GLY A 212 -7.98 -8.01 18.51
C GLY A 212 -9.15 -8.98 18.66
N LEU A 213 -8.88 -10.29 18.75
CA LEU A 213 -9.90 -11.34 18.83
C LEU A 213 -10.65 -11.26 20.16
N ARG A 214 -11.96 -11.33 20.11
CA ARG A 214 -12.84 -11.38 21.28
C ARG A 214 -13.49 -12.75 21.42
N TRP A 215 -13.89 -13.12 22.62
CA TRP A 215 -14.55 -14.40 22.86
C TRP A 215 -15.86 -14.55 22.09
N LEU A 216 -16.59 -13.47 21.87
CA LEU A 216 -17.82 -13.47 21.07
C LEU A 216 -17.61 -13.80 19.58
N ASP A 217 -16.38 -13.63 19.08
CA ASP A 217 -16.03 -13.90 17.69
C ASP A 217 -15.79 -15.40 17.44
N ILE A 218 -15.76 -16.23 18.51
CA ILE A 218 -15.38 -17.64 18.45
C ILE A 218 -16.61 -18.53 18.65
N ASP A 219 -16.96 -19.26 17.62
CA ASP A 219 -17.97 -20.34 17.68
C ASP A 219 -17.23 -21.68 17.87
N PHE A 220 -17.12 -22.12 19.12
CA PHE A 220 -16.46 -23.39 19.46
C PHE A 220 -17.24 -24.61 18.93
N ASN A 221 -18.56 -24.55 18.89
CA ASN A 221 -19.40 -25.65 18.41
C ASN A 221 -19.30 -25.79 16.89
N GLY A 222 -19.31 -24.68 16.19
CA GLY A 222 -19.11 -24.65 14.75
C GLY A 222 -17.65 -24.72 14.30
N GLY A 223 -16.68 -24.74 15.24
CA GLY A 223 -15.24 -24.82 14.95
C GLY A 223 -14.72 -23.66 14.11
N ARG A 224 -15.16 -22.42 14.36
CA ARG A 224 -14.86 -21.27 13.53
C ARG A 224 -14.72 -19.96 14.30
N ILE A 225 -13.95 -19.04 13.73
CA ILE A 225 -13.83 -17.64 14.17
C ILE A 225 -14.49 -16.76 13.11
N MET A 226 -15.36 -15.87 13.53
CA MET A 226 -15.96 -14.86 12.66
C MET A 226 -15.22 -13.55 12.81
N LEU A 227 -14.31 -13.26 11.88
CA LEU A 227 -13.59 -11.98 11.89
C LEU A 227 -14.51 -10.89 11.30
N PRO A 228 -14.81 -9.84 12.06
CA PRO A 228 -15.64 -8.75 11.59
C PRO A 228 -14.97 -7.99 10.44
N GLN A 229 -15.77 -7.24 9.69
CA GLN A 229 -15.27 -6.35 8.64
C GLN A 229 -14.28 -5.35 9.24
N THR A 230 -13.09 -5.29 8.68
CA THR A 230 -12.08 -4.29 9.05
C THR A 230 -12.08 -3.16 8.02
N LYS A 231 -11.57 -1.98 8.40
CA LYS A 231 -11.47 -0.81 7.52
C LYS A 231 -10.85 -1.12 6.13
N ASN A 232 -10.04 -2.17 6.04
CA ASN A 232 -9.32 -2.57 4.83
C ASN A 232 -9.66 -3.99 4.34
N GLY A 233 -10.71 -4.64 4.86
CA GLY A 233 -11.03 -6.02 4.51
C GLY A 233 -12.50 -6.35 4.77
N ASP A 234 -13.05 -7.21 3.93
CA ASP A 234 -14.32 -7.83 4.19
C ASP A 234 -14.19 -8.79 5.38
N GLY A 235 -15.27 -8.97 6.12
CA GLY A 235 -15.35 -9.98 7.17
C GLY A 235 -15.07 -11.37 6.57
N ARG A 236 -14.44 -12.26 7.33
CA ARG A 236 -14.22 -13.63 6.89
C ARG A 236 -14.35 -14.64 8.02
N ILE A 237 -14.64 -15.85 7.64
CA ILE A 237 -14.64 -17.00 8.55
C ILE A 237 -13.25 -17.65 8.53
N VAL A 238 -12.74 -17.97 9.70
CA VAL A 238 -11.51 -18.74 9.89
C VAL A 238 -11.87 -20.05 10.58
N TYR A 239 -11.61 -21.16 9.92
CA TYR A 239 -11.88 -22.49 10.49
C TYR A 239 -10.80 -22.90 11.47
N LEU A 240 -11.22 -23.56 12.58
CA LEU A 240 -10.33 -24.01 13.65
C LEU A 240 -9.96 -25.48 13.43
N ASN A 241 -8.69 -25.74 13.24
CA ASN A 241 -8.14 -27.08 13.34
C ASN A 241 -7.80 -27.44 14.79
N THR A 242 -7.39 -28.67 15.05
CA THR A 242 -7.06 -29.18 16.38
C THR A 242 -6.03 -28.31 17.11
N LEU A 243 -4.98 -27.84 16.42
CA LEU A 243 -3.95 -26.98 16.99
C LEU A 243 -4.52 -25.60 17.41
N ALA A 244 -5.40 -25.03 16.61
CA ALA A 244 -6.06 -23.77 16.93
C ALA A 244 -7.00 -23.92 18.14
N GLN A 245 -7.78 -25.01 18.21
CA GLN A 245 -8.65 -25.31 19.34
C GLN A 245 -7.84 -25.50 20.64
N GLN A 246 -6.74 -26.24 20.59
CA GLN A 246 -5.82 -26.42 21.74
C GLN A 246 -5.24 -25.08 22.19
N ALA A 247 -4.78 -24.23 21.26
CA ALA A 247 -4.25 -22.90 21.59
C ALA A 247 -5.29 -22.03 22.31
N LEU A 248 -6.55 -22.06 21.86
CA LEU A 248 -7.65 -21.32 22.48
C LEU A 248 -8.07 -21.92 23.83
N ALA A 249 -8.04 -23.25 23.96
CA ALA A 249 -8.37 -23.94 25.23
C ALA A 249 -7.39 -23.59 26.36
N ILE A 250 -6.10 -23.42 26.03
CA ILE A 250 -5.07 -23.00 27.04
C ILE A 250 -5.42 -21.63 27.63
N VAL A 251 -5.96 -20.71 26.81
CA VAL A 251 -6.26 -19.34 27.22
C VAL A 251 -7.64 -19.21 27.87
N ARG A 252 -8.54 -20.18 27.62
CA ARG A 252 -9.90 -20.18 28.15
C ARG A 252 -9.95 -20.54 29.64
N GLN A 253 -9.34 -19.69 30.48
CA GLN A 253 -9.35 -19.85 31.94
C GLN A 253 -10.34 -18.83 32.55
N GLY A 254 -11.33 -19.33 33.31
CA GLY A 254 -12.24 -18.50 34.10
C GLY A 254 -13.49 -18.01 33.39
N LYS A 255 -14.18 -17.03 33.97
CA LYS A 255 -15.43 -16.42 33.50
C LYS A 255 -15.16 -15.19 32.65
N ALA A 256 -14.52 -15.36 31.48
CA ALA A 256 -14.36 -14.27 30.53
C ALA A 256 -15.72 -13.84 29.95
N LYS A 257 -15.94 -12.53 29.84
CA LYS A 257 -17.14 -11.99 29.17
C LYS A 257 -16.99 -12.15 27.65
N PRO A 258 -18.09 -12.31 26.93
CA PRO A 258 -18.05 -12.42 25.46
C PRO A 258 -17.31 -11.27 24.77
N THR A 259 -17.37 -10.07 25.33
CA THR A 259 -16.75 -8.85 24.80
C THR A 259 -15.27 -8.69 25.12
N ASP A 260 -14.74 -9.53 26.04
CA ASP A 260 -13.33 -9.44 26.44
C ASP A 260 -12.42 -9.95 25.33
N LEU A 261 -11.20 -9.41 25.26
CA LEU A 261 -10.18 -9.91 24.35
C LEU A 261 -9.76 -11.33 24.77
N VAL A 262 -9.47 -12.18 23.81
CA VAL A 262 -8.93 -13.53 24.04
C VAL A 262 -7.51 -13.45 24.58
N PHE A 263 -6.74 -12.48 24.09
CA PHE A 263 -5.36 -12.21 24.50
C PHE A 263 -5.29 -10.78 25.04
N ASP A 264 -5.38 -10.64 26.36
CA ASP A 264 -5.41 -9.35 27.05
C ASP A 264 -4.29 -9.22 28.10
N GLY A 265 -4.01 -7.97 28.48
CA GLY A 265 -2.99 -7.63 29.48
C GLY A 265 -1.58 -7.47 28.92
N GLU A 266 -0.67 -7.05 29.77
CA GLU A 266 0.76 -7.09 29.43
C GLU A 266 1.28 -8.54 29.57
N PRO A 267 2.10 -9.01 28.63
CA PRO A 267 2.85 -8.29 27.60
C PRO A 267 2.27 -8.36 26.17
N MET A 268 0.96 -8.43 25.98
CA MET A 268 0.27 -8.74 24.70
C MET A 268 0.32 -7.62 23.65
N SER A 269 1.23 -6.65 23.75
CA SER A 269 1.37 -5.62 22.70
C SER A 269 1.95 -6.21 21.39
N PRO A 270 1.59 -5.64 20.22
CA PRO A 270 2.12 -6.10 18.93
C PRO A 270 3.65 -6.09 18.85
N GLU A 271 4.29 -5.13 19.49
CA GLU A 271 5.74 -4.98 19.56
C GLU A 271 6.37 -6.08 20.42
N ASN A 272 5.83 -6.31 21.61
CA ASN A 272 6.30 -7.34 22.53
C ASN A 272 6.15 -8.75 21.95
N VAL A 273 5.00 -9.04 21.32
CA VAL A 273 4.78 -10.32 20.61
C VAL A 273 5.86 -10.54 19.55
N SER A 274 6.18 -9.53 18.75
CA SER A 274 7.22 -9.67 17.71
C SER A 274 8.61 -9.85 18.30
N LEU A 275 8.94 -9.11 19.36
CA LEU A 275 10.25 -9.17 19.98
C LEU A 275 10.46 -10.49 20.72
N ALA A 276 9.48 -10.94 21.50
CA ALA A 276 9.53 -12.20 22.22
C ALA A 276 9.62 -13.39 21.25
N PHE A 277 8.84 -13.36 20.16
CA PHE A 277 8.90 -14.39 19.12
C PHE A 277 10.28 -14.43 18.42
N LEU A 278 10.86 -13.28 18.12
CA LEU A 278 12.19 -13.20 17.54
C LEU A 278 13.27 -13.76 18.48
N ARG A 279 13.14 -13.52 19.81
CA ARG A 279 14.03 -14.10 20.82
C ARG A 279 13.89 -15.63 20.88
N ALA A 280 12.66 -16.15 20.84
CA ALA A 280 12.40 -17.59 20.81
C ALA A 280 12.99 -18.25 19.54
N CYS A 281 12.86 -17.62 18.37
CA CYS A 281 13.49 -18.12 17.15
C CYS A 281 15.03 -18.20 17.29
N ARG A 282 15.64 -17.13 17.82
CA ARG A 282 17.10 -17.07 18.01
C ARG A 282 17.62 -18.12 18.99
N SER A 283 16.90 -18.41 20.09
CA SER A 283 17.31 -19.40 21.08
C SER A 283 17.37 -20.81 20.53
N VAL A 284 16.65 -21.11 19.46
CA VAL A 284 16.66 -22.42 18.77
C VAL A 284 17.34 -22.37 17.40
N ASN A 285 18.20 -21.37 17.16
CA ASN A 285 18.97 -21.18 15.93
C ASN A 285 18.12 -21.03 14.65
N VAL A 286 16.86 -20.62 14.76
CA VAL A 286 16.01 -20.26 13.63
C VAL A 286 16.29 -18.81 13.25
N SER A 287 17.13 -18.61 12.27
CA SER A 287 17.49 -17.28 11.76
C SER A 287 16.47 -16.79 10.73
N ASP A 288 16.40 -15.44 10.60
CA ASP A 288 15.70 -14.75 9.53
C ASP A 288 14.22 -15.16 9.42
N PHE A 289 13.55 -15.32 10.57
CA PHE A 289 12.14 -15.66 10.69
C PHE A 289 11.45 -14.70 11.66
N ARG A 290 10.29 -14.18 11.28
CA ARG A 290 9.52 -13.20 12.04
C ARG A 290 8.12 -13.74 12.35
N PHE A 291 7.42 -13.17 13.31
CA PHE A 291 6.06 -13.59 13.66
C PHE A 291 5.10 -13.64 12.46
N HIS A 292 5.19 -12.69 11.54
CA HIS A 292 4.33 -12.69 10.34
C HIS A 292 4.62 -13.87 9.40
N ASP A 293 5.81 -14.45 9.45
CA ASP A 293 6.19 -15.57 8.60
C ASP A 293 5.50 -16.89 9.03
N LEU A 294 4.88 -16.93 10.24
CA LEU A 294 3.97 -18.03 10.63
C LEU A 294 2.79 -18.15 9.67
N ARG A 295 2.26 -17.01 9.20
CA ARG A 295 1.23 -16.99 8.16
C ARG A 295 1.76 -17.51 6.82
N HIS A 296 3.01 -17.21 6.49
CA HIS A 296 3.67 -17.80 5.32
C HIS A 296 3.86 -19.30 5.47
N THR A 297 4.17 -19.77 6.68
CA THR A 297 4.25 -21.20 7.01
C THR A 297 2.91 -21.89 6.80
N ALA A 298 1.82 -21.33 7.35
CA ALA A 298 0.46 -21.87 7.14
C ALA A 298 0.10 -21.97 5.65
N ALA A 299 0.34 -20.90 4.89
CA ALA A 299 0.07 -20.86 3.45
C ALA A 299 0.89 -21.91 2.68
N SER A 300 2.19 -22.01 3.01
CA SER A 300 3.11 -22.96 2.36
C SER A 300 2.71 -24.41 2.63
N TRP A 301 2.34 -24.71 3.87
CA TRP A 301 1.92 -26.06 4.25
C TRP A 301 0.58 -26.44 3.59
N MET A 302 -0.40 -25.53 3.56
CA MET A 302 -1.64 -25.78 2.81
C MET A 302 -1.36 -26.10 1.34
N ARG A 303 -0.50 -25.31 0.69
CA ARG A 303 -0.12 -25.56 -0.71
C ARG A 303 0.60 -26.88 -0.90
N MET A 304 1.59 -27.21 -0.08
CA MET A 304 2.31 -28.47 -0.13
C MET A 304 1.41 -29.69 0.13
N LYS A 305 0.30 -29.49 0.83
CA LYS A 305 -0.72 -30.52 1.10
C LYS A 305 -1.84 -30.54 0.05
N GLY A 306 -1.70 -29.83 -1.05
CA GLY A 306 -2.60 -29.91 -2.21
C GLY A 306 -3.74 -28.89 -2.23
N ALA A 307 -3.87 -28.01 -1.20
CA ALA A 307 -4.88 -26.95 -1.27
C ALA A 307 -4.64 -26.06 -2.50
N ASP A 308 -5.67 -25.75 -3.27
CA ASP A 308 -5.55 -24.85 -4.41
C ASP A 308 -5.26 -23.42 -3.98
N ILE A 309 -4.76 -22.59 -4.91
CA ILE A 309 -4.31 -21.24 -4.59
C ILE A 309 -5.45 -20.29 -4.20
N HIS A 310 -6.65 -20.50 -4.74
CA HIS A 310 -7.84 -19.70 -4.41
C HIS A 310 -8.30 -20.01 -2.99
N THR A 311 -8.35 -21.29 -2.62
CA THR A 311 -8.67 -21.73 -1.25
C THR A 311 -7.68 -21.14 -0.25
N VAL A 312 -6.37 -21.18 -0.54
CA VAL A 312 -5.35 -20.54 0.32
C VAL A 312 -5.58 -19.03 0.41
N ALA A 313 -5.89 -18.37 -0.71
CA ALA A 313 -6.17 -16.93 -0.72
C ALA A 313 -7.40 -16.57 0.12
N LEU A 314 -8.49 -17.36 0.03
CA LEU A 314 -9.73 -17.19 0.81
C LEU A 314 -9.47 -17.37 2.31
N ILE A 315 -8.84 -18.47 2.72
CA ILE A 315 -8.51 -18.74 4.13
C ILE A 315 -7.68 -17.61 4.73
N LEU A 316 -6.69 -17.16 3.99
CA LEU A 316 -5.84 -16.07 4.43
C LEU A 316 -6.52 -14.68 4.34
N GLY A 317 -7.60 -14.51 3.60
CA GLY A 317 -8.23 -13.21 3.33
C GLY A 317 -7.32 -12.31 2.49
N HIS A 318 -6.83 -12.83 1.38
CA HIS A 318 -6.12 -12.04 0.37
C HIS A 318 -7.13 -11.42 -0.59
N LYS A 319 -7.14 -10.09 -0.73
CA LYS A 319 -7.98 -9.39 -1.71
C LYS A 319 -7.52 -9.57 -3.15
N ASP A 320 -6.24 -9.87 -3.34
CA ASP A 320 -5.62 -10.03 -4.64
C ASP A 320 -4.89 -11.38 -4.67
N LEU A 321 -5.23 -12.21 -5.65
CA LEU A 321 -4.59 -13.52 -5.87
C LEU A 321 -3.07 -13.41 -6.09
N ARG A 322 -2.58 -12.27 -6.59
CA ARG A 322 -1.14 -12.01 -6.70
C ARG A 322 -0.42 -12.11 -5.36
N MET A 323 -1.11 -11.87 -4.25
CA MET A 323 -0.54 -12.06 -2.91
C MET A 323 -0.31 -13.54 -2.59
N ALA A 324 -1.17 -14.45 -3.07
CA ALA A 324 -1.06 -15.88 -2.89
C ALA A 324 -0.16 -16.54 -3.96
N ALA A 325 0.00 -15.91 -5.13
CA ALA A 325 0.82 -16.45 -6.23
C ALA A 325 2.27 -16.78 -5.83
N ARG A 326 2.80 -16.11 -4.78
CA ARG A 326 4.13 -16.42 -4.22
C ARG A 326 4.27 -17.85 -3.68
N TYR A 327 3.17 -18.55 -3.39
CA TYR A 327 3.17 -19.94 -2.91
C TYR A 327 2.93 -20.97 -4.01
N GLN A 328 2.72 -20.54 -5.25
CA GLN A 328 2.34 -21.40 -6.37
C GLN A 328 3.40 -22.48 -6.67
N HIS A 329 4.67 -22.12 -6.55
CA HIS A 329 5.80 -23.01 -6.81
C HIS A 329 5.98 -24.15 -5.78
N LEU A 330 5.27 -24.13 -4.65
CA LEU A 330 5.41 -25.08 -3.55
C LEU A 330 4.62 -26.39 -3.76
N SER A 331 3.96 -26.56 -4.89
CA SER A 331 3.23 -27.81 -5.20
C SER A 331 3.51 -28.29 -6.63
N PRO A 332 4.74 -28.77 -6.93
CA PRO A 332 5.03 -29.37 -8.23
C PRO A 332 4.20 -30.64 -8.50
N ALA A 333 3.94 -31.45 -7.47
CA ALA A 333 3.11 -32.64 -7.55
C ALA A 333 1.68 -32.33 -8.04
N PHE A 334 1.10 -31.20 -7.62
CA PHE A 334 -0.24 -30.78 -8.06
C PHE A 334 -0.36 -30.58 -9.57
N LEU A 335 0.68 -30.08 -10.23
CA LEU A 335 0.70 -29.95 -11.69
C LEU A 335 0.73 -31.28 -12.37
N SER A 336 1.55 -32.23 -11.87
CA SER A 336 1.61 -33.62 -12.38
C SER A 336 0.26 -34.33 -12.16
N ASP A 337 -0.33 -34.19 -10.98
CA ASP A 337 -1.61 -34.83 -10.66
C ASP A 337 -2.77 -34.24 -11.47
N ALA A 338 -2.75 -32.92 -11.72
CA ALA A 338 -3.73 -32.26 -12.58
C ALA A 338 -3.64 -32.75 -14.02
N VAL A 339 -2.43 -33.04 -14.55
CA VAL A 339 -2.27 -33.63 -15.89
C VAL A 339 -2.79 -35.07 -15.89
N LYS A 340 -2.55 -35.86 -14.84
CA LYS A 340 -3.09 -37.23 -14.73
C LYS A 340 -4.62 -37.30 -14.75
N LEU A 341 -5.33 -36.24 -14.39
CA LEU A 341 -6.79 -36.20 -14.52
C LEU A 341 -7.24 -36.30 -15.98
N LEU A 342 -6.39 -35.93 -16.93
CA LEU A 342 -6.66 -36.13 -18.37
C LEU A 342 -6.63 -37.59 -18.74
N ASP A 343 -5.79 -38.41 -18.09
CA ASP A 343 -5.72 -39.84 -18.34
C ASP A 343 -7.06 -40.52 -18.01
N CYS A 344 -7.71 -40.08 -16.90
CA CYS A 344 -9.04 -40.57 -16.55
C CYS A 344 -10.09 -40.17 -17.58
N ALA A 345 -10.01 -38.95 -18.14
CA ALA A 345 -10.94 -38.50 -19.18
C ALA A 345 -10.77 -39.28 -20.50
N TYR A 346 -9.55 -39.75 -20.80
CA TYR A 346 -9.29 -40.63 -21.96
C TYR A 346 -9.72 -42.09 -21.69
N ALA A 347 -9.60 -42.57 -20.46
CA ALA A 347 -9.94 -43.93 -20.07
C ALA A 347 -11.47 -44.19 -20.02
N GLU A 348 -12.30 -43.15 -19.88
CA GLU A 348 -13.76 -43.26 -19.84
C GLU A 348 -14.44 -43.30 -21.21
N SER A 349 -13.71 -43.43 -22.29
CA SER A 349 -14.26 -43.64 -23.67
C SER A 349 -13.48 -44.73 -24.37
N PRO A 350 -14.03 -45.86 -24.87
CA PRO A 350 -15.33 -46.12 -25.55
C PRO A 350 -16.08 -47.41 -25.20
N GLU A 351 -15.80 -48.13 -24.11
CA GLU A 351 -16.37 -49.46 -23.91
C GLU A 351 -17.84 -49.50 -23.38
N LYS A 352 -18.48 -48.38 -23.13
CA LYS A 352 -19.88 -48.31 -22.70
C LYS A 352 -20.90 -48.04 -23.83
N ARG A 353 -20.45 -47.97 -25.08
CA ARG A 353 -21.36 -47.73 -26.21
C ARG A 353 -21.80 -48.99 -26.97
N GLU A 354 -21.20 -50.14 -26.76
CA GLU A 354 -21.55 -51.36 -27.52
C GLU A 354 -22.55 -52.30 -26.83
N THR A 355 -22.98 -52.05 -25.58
CA THR A 355 -23.97 -52.89 -24.91
C THR A 355 -25.36 -52.24 -24.71
N ALA A 356 -25.60 -51.07 -25.32
CA ALA A 356 -26.88 -50.33 -25.17
C ALA A 356 -27.77 -50.32 -26.42
N GLU A 357 -27.39 -51.03 -27.49
CA GLU A 357 -28.21 -51.10 -28.74
C GLU A 357 -29.09 -52.36 -28.89
N SER A 358 -29.36 -53.10 -27.83
CA SER A 358 -30.37 -54.16 -27.87
C SER A 358 -31.31 -54.04 -26.64
N GLY A 359 -32.27 -53.16 -26.70
CA GLY A 359 -33.31 -53.06 -25.69
C GLY A 359 -34.16 -51.83 -25.89
N GLU A 360 -35.21 -51.98 -26.69
CA GLU A 360 -36.32 -51.05 -26.84
C GLU A 360 -36.88 -50.57 -25.50
N SER A 361 -37.15 -49.29 -25.39
CA SER A 361 -38.40 -48.71 -24.94
C SER A 361 -38.23 -47.27 -24.42
N SER A 362 -38.76 -46.37 -25.20
CA SER A 362 -39.45 -45.11 -24.87
C SER A 362 -39.47 -44.66 -23.40
N ARG A 363 -38.81 -43.53 -23.12
CA ARG A 363 -39.35 -42.49 -22.22
C ARG A 363 -38.64 -41.12 -22.46
N PRO A 364 -39.36 -39.98 -22.23
CA PRO A 364 -39.02 -38.71 -22.85
C PRO A 364 -37.94 -37.95 -22.08
N ILE A 365 -37.17 -37.20 -22.86
CA ILE A 365 -36.19 -36.21 -22.39
C ILE A 365 -36.94 -35.07 -21.68
N VAL A 366 -36.71 -34.90 -20.40
CA VAL A 366 -37.08 -33.70 -19.69
C VAL A 366 -35.94 -32.72 -19.80
N THR A 367 -36.10 -31.78 -20.71
CA THR A 367 -35.22 -30.61 -20.82
C THR A 367 -35.61 -29.62 -19.74
N THR A 368 -34.83 -29.55 -18.67
CA THR A 368 -34.99 -28.49 -17.68
C THR A 368 -34.27 -27.25 -18.19
N ALA A 369 -35.03 -26.33 -18.77
CA ALA A 369 -34.58 -24.99 -19.11
C ALA A 369 -34.32 -24.19 -17.82
N LEU A 370 -33.19 -23.52 -17.78
CA LEU A 370 -32.89 -22.51 -16.76
C LEU A 370 -33.83 -21.31 -16.94
N PRO A 371 -34.42 -20.74 -15.90
CA PRO A 371 -35.23 -19.54 -16.02
C PRO A 371 -34.31 -18.33 -16.22
N THR A 372 -34.52 -17.64 -17.32
CA THR A 372 -34.07 -16.25 -17.51
C THR A 372 -35.09 -15.37 -16.81
N GLU A 373 -34.76 -14.80 -15.68
CA GLU A 373 -35.53 -13.71 -15.09
C GLU A 373 -35.07 -12.35 -15.64
N ASN A 374 -36.10 -11.66 -16.14
CA ASN A 374 -36.07 -10.32 -16.69
C ASN A 374 -35.63 -9.28 -15.68
N LEU A 375 -34.69 -8.42 -16.09
CA LEU A 375 -34.48 -7.10 -15.51
C LEU A 375 -35.24 -6.10 -16.40
N GLU A 376 -36.45 -5.75 -15.97
CA GLU A 376 -37.09 -4.48 -16.36
C GLU A 376 -38.09 -4.06 -15.26
N GLU A 377 -38.07 -2.74 -14.97
CA GLU A 377 -39.00 -1.94 -14.15
C GLU A 377 -38.84 -1.93 -12.62
N ALA A 378 -38.21 -0.84 -12.14
CA ALA A 378 -38.90 0.16 -11.32
C ALA A 378 -37.99 1.35 -11.00
N ALA A 379 -38.40 2.49 -11.54
CA ALA A 379 -38.37 3.89 -11.09
C ALA A 379 -37.34 4.33 -9.99
#